data_2bde4a91e8d45171f5e3a2dc426ed335
#
_entry.id   2bde4a91e8d45171f5e3a2dc426ed335
#
_cell.length_a   1.000
_cell.length_b   1.000
_cell.length_c   1.000
_cell.angle_alpha   90.00
_cell.angle_beta   90.00
_cell.angle_gamma   90.00
#
_symmetry.space_group_name_H-M   'P 1'
#
loop_
_entity.id
_entity.type
_entity.pdbx_description
1 polymer ?
#
loop_
_entity_poly.entity_id
_entity_poly.type
_entity_poly.pdbx_seq_one_letter_code
_entity_poly.pdbx_strand_id
1 'polypeptide(L)'
;MSRIVLDTNVYVSAYGFGGKPARVLAAVISGEHTLVTSPALLAEVADKLYAVLGFDDEHVSEVIRQVARIAEVVRPAVSIDLVADEPDNRVLECAVEGGADVIISGDHHLLDLVSYQGIRVVRVAEFLEAGSAD
;
A
#
# COMPACT_ATOMS: atom_id res chain seq x y z
N MET A 1 -10.46 7.41 11.45
CA MET A 1 -10.41 6.56 10.23
C MET A 1 -9.63 7.25 9.14
N SER A 2 -8.72 6.54 8.50
CA SER A 2 -7.88 7.09 7.43
C SER A 2 -8.10 6.33 6.13
N ARG A 3 -7.89 7.02 5.01
CA ARG A 3 -7.79 6.41 3.67
C ARG A 3 -6.30 6.20 3.42
N ILE A 4 -5.89 4.96 3.26
CA ILE A 4 -4.47 4.58 3.21
C ILE A 4 -4.10 3.92 1.89
N VAL A 5 -2.89 4.19 1.43
CA VAL A 5 -2.25 3.45 0.33
C VAL A 5 -1.02 2.76 0.90
N LEU A 6 -0.87 1.49 0.60
CA LEU A 6 0.31 0.72 0.98
C LEU A 6 1.26 0.61 -0.20
N ASP A 7 2.54 0.89 0.03
CA ASP A 7 3.61 0.52 -0.88
C ASP A 7 3.61 -1.01 -1.04
N THR A 8 3.95 -1.48 -2.22
CA THR A 8 3.86 -2.91 -2.55
C THR A 8 4.67 -3.79 -1.61
N ASN A 9 5.82 -3.31 -1.10
CA ASN A 9 6.63 -4.07 -0.14
C ASN A 9 5.92 -4.30 1.20
N VAL A 10 4.99 -3.44 1.58
CA VAL A 10 4.19 -3.64 2.79
C VAL A 10 3.28 -4.87 2.63
N TYR A 11 2.66 -5.02 1.46
CA TYR A 11 1.88 -6.23 1.15
C TYR A 11 2.74 -7.49 1.19
N VAL A 12 3.93 -7.43 0.58
CA VAL A 12 4.85 -8.57 0.55
C VAL A 12 5.24 -8.97 1.98
N SER A 13 5.56 -8.01 2.82
CA SER A 13 5.90 -8.28 4.22
C SER A 13 4.72 -8.86 4.99
N ALA A 14 3.53 -8.34 4.78
CA ALA A 14 2.32 -8.82 5.47
C ALA A 14 2.01 -10.27 5.12
N TYR A 15 2.01 -10.61 3.84
CA TYR A 15 1.66 -11.95 3.37
C TYR A 15 2.80 -12.96 3.52
N GLY A 16 4.05 -12.48 3.51
CA GLY A 16 5.21 -13.36 3.64
C GLY A 16 5.62 -13.64 5.07
N PHE A 17 5.52 -12.66 5.94
CA PHE A 17 6.08 -12.73 7.29
C PHE A 17 5.09 -12.35 8.40
N GLY A 18 3.97 -11.76 8.08
CA GLY A 18 2.99 -11.33 9.08
C GLY A 18 3.44 -10.08 9.83
N GLY A 19 3.44 -10.14 11.17
CA GLY A 19 3.92 -9.04 12.02
C GLY A 19 3.11 -7.75 11.90
N LYS A 20 3.77 -6.62 12.09
CA LYS A 20 3.13 -5.31 12.05
C LYS A 20 2.48 -4.98 10.71
N PRO A 21 3.08 -5.30 9.55
CA PRO A 21 2.40 -5.08 8.27
C PRO A 21 1.06 -5.82 8.17
N ALA A 22 0.97 -7.05 8.68
CA ALA A 22 -0.29 -7.79 8.69
C ALA A 22 -1.33 -7.14 9.60
N ARG A 23 -0.92 -6.46 10.66
CA ARG A 23 -1.82 -5.71 11.55
C ARG A 23 -2.50 -4.56 10.83
N VAL A 24 -1.80 -3.92 9.89
CA VAL A 24 -2.40 -2.86 9.07
C VAL A 24 -3.53 -3.44 8.23
N LEU A 25 -3.29 -4.59 7.57
CA LEU A 25 -4.34 -5.25 6.80
C LEU A 25 -5.51 -5.69 7.68
N ALA A 26 -5.23 -6.18 8.89
CA ALA A 26 -6.28 -6.57 9.82
C ALA A 26 -7.15 -5.36 10.21
N ALA A 27 -6.57 -4.19 10.38
CA ALA A 27 -7.30 -2.96 10.68
C ALA A 27 -8.21 -2.55 9.50
N VAL A 28 -7.77 -2.77 8.27
CA VAL A 28 -8.60 -2.55 7.09
C VAL A 28 -9.76 -3.53 7.06
N ILE A 29 -9.50 -4.80 7.27
CA ILE A 29 -10.53 -5.85 7.25
C ILE A 29 -11.58 -5.58 8.33
N SER A 30 -11.18 -5.10 9.50
CA SER A 30 -12.10 -4.79 10.59
C SER A 30 -12.85 -3.46 10.40
N GLY A 31 -12.55 -2.71 9.34
CA GLY A 31 -13.25 -1.46 9.03
C GLY A 31 -12.70 -0.23 9.70
N GLU A 32 -11.55 -0.31 10.36
CA GLU A 32 -10.94 0.84 11.03
C GLU A 32 -10.37 1.85 10.04
N HIS A 33 -9.95 1.39 8.87
CA HIS A 33 -9.39 2.24 7.81
C HIS A 33 -9.84 1.76 6.46
N THR A 34 -9.82 2.65 5.46
CA THR A 34 -10.10 2.31 4.08
C THR A 34 -8.79 2.14 3.32
N LEU A 35 -8.60 0.98 2.71
CA LEU A 35 -7.44 0.71 1.85
C LEU A 35 -7.76 1.17 0.43
N VAL A 36 -6.86 1.91 -0.18
CA VAL A 36 -6.95 2.34 -1.58
C VAL A 36 -5.82 1.70 -2.36
N THR A 37 -6.12 1.15 -3.51
CA THR A 37 -5.12 0.56 -4.40
C THR A 37 -5.46 0.86 -5.86
N SER A 38 -4.64 0.39 -6.79
CA SER A 38 -4.85 0.59 -8.22
C SER A 38 -4.43 -0.65 -8.98
N PRO A 39 -4.86 -0.82 -10.25
CA PRO A 39 -4.40 -1.95 -11.07
C PRO A 39 -2.88 -2.04 -11.17
N ALA A 40 -2.19 -0.90 -11.31
CA ALA A 40 -0.72 -0.90 -11.39
C ALA A 40 -0.09 -1.43 -10.11
N LEU A 41 -0.60 -1.05 -8.93
CA LEU A 41 -0.09 -1.54 -7.67
C LEU A 41 -0.40 -3.03 -7.48
N LEU A 42 -1.59 -3.46 -7.85
CA LEU A 42 -1.95 -4.89 -7.77
C LEU A 42 -1.05 -5.74 -8.65
N ALA A 43 -0.74 -5.28 -9.86
CA ALA A 43 0.17 -5.99 -10.76
C ALA A 43 1.57 -6.11 -10.17
N GLU A 44 2.08 -5.06 -9.55
CA GLU A 44 3.40 -5.09 -8.91
C GLU A 44 3.41 -6.00 -7.69
N VAL A 45 2.35 -5.99 -6.88
CA VAL A 45 2.22 -6.91 -5.75
C VAL A 45 2.28 -8.35 -6.24
N ALA A 46 1.54 -8.68 -7.30
CA ALA A 46 1.56 -10.03 -7.88
C ALA A 46 2.97 -10.42 -8.31
N ASP A 47 3.67 -9.56 -9.04
CA ASP A 47 5.03 -9.82 -9.49
C ASP A 47 5.98 -10.11 -8.32
N LYS A 48 5.87 -9.34 -7.25
CA LYS A 48 6.73 -9.51 -6.08
C LYS A 48 6.38 -10.75 -5.27
N LEU A 49 5.11 -11.13 -5.19
CA LEU A 49 4.72 -12.38 -4.54
C LEU A 49 5.38 -13.58 -5.23
N TYR A 50 5.45 -13.57 -6.56
CA TYR A 50 6.17 -14.59 -7.31
C TYR A 50 7.67 -14.49 -7.08
N ALA A 51 8.25 -13.31 -7.29
CA ALA A 51 9.71 -13.14 -7.34
C ALA A 51 10.37 -13.21 -5.97
N VAL A 52 9.73 -12.64 -4.94
CA VAL A 52 10.33 -12.53 -3.60
C VAL A 52 9.91 -13.69 -2.70
N LEU A 53 8.64 -14.06 -2.72
CA LEU A 53 8.11 -15.09 -1.82
C LEU A 53 7.97 -16.46 -2.47
N GLY A 54 8.11 -16.57 -3.80
CA GLY A 54 8.00 -17.84 -4.49
C GLY A 54 6.59 -18.43 -4.45
N PHE A 55 5.57 -17.59 -4.30
CA PHE A 55 4.18 -18.06 -4.32
C PHE A 55 3.83 -18.61 -5.69
N ASP A 56 2.99 -19.65 -5.72
CA ASP A 56 2.47 -20.19 -6.98
C ASP A 56 1.29 -19.35 -7.52
N ASP A 57 0.84 -19.69 -8.71
CA ASP A 57 -0.23 -18.95 -9.39
C ASP A 57 -1.51 -18.89 -8.56
N GLU A 58 -1.89 -19.98 -7.94
CA GLU A 58 -3.10 -20.06 -7.14
C GLU A 58 -3.01 -19.16 -5.91
N HIS A 59 -1.88 -19.20 -5.21
CA HIS A 59 -1.69 -18.37 -4.02
C HIS A 59 -1.65 -16.88 -4.37
N VAL A 60 -0.94 -16.51 -5.46
CA VAL A 60 -0.93 -15.12 -5.93
C VAL A 60 -2.35 -14.65 -6.27
N SER A 61 -3.11 -15.45 -6.99
CA SER A 61 -4.49 -15.11 -7.34
C SER A 61 -5.37 -14.92 -6.12
N GLU A 62 -5.21 -15.73 -5.09
CA GLU A 62 -5.97 -15.60 -3.85
C GLU A 62 -5.66 -14.28 -3.14
N VAL A 63 -4.37 -13.91 -3.06
CA VAL A 63 -3.94 -12.66 -2.41
C VAL A 63 -4.52 -11.46 -3.16
N ILE A 64 -4.37 -11.44 -4.49
CA ILE A 64 -4.85 -10.33 -5.30
C ILE A 64 -6.37 -10.18 -5.18
N ARG A 65 -7.11 -11.29 -5.21
CA ARG A 65 -8.57 -11.25 -5.03
C ARG A 65 -8.96 -10.72 -3.65
N GLN A 66 -8.24 -11.12 -2.61
CA GLN A 66 -8.51 -10.62 -1.26
C GLN A 66 -8.27 -9.11 -1.19
N VAL A 67 -7.14 -8.64 -1.68
CA VAL A 67 -6.82 -7.21 -1.66
C VAL A 67 -7.85 -6.41 -2.45
N ALA A 68 -8.19 -6.87 -3.66
CA ALA A 68 -9.19 -6.19 -4.49
C ALA A 68 -10.57 -6.14 -3.83
N ARG A 69 -10.90 -7.14 -3.03
CA ARG A 69 -12.18 -7.20 -2.33
C ARG A 69 -12.25 -6.24 -1.14
N ILE A 70 -11.16 -6.10 -0.39
CA ILE A 70 -11.14 -5.25 0.80
C ILE A 70 -10.77 -3.81 0.50
N ALA A 71 -10.23 -3.52 -0.67
CA ALA A 71 -9.76 -2.20 -1.06
C ALA A 71 -10.73 -1.50 -1.99
N GLU A 72 -10.65 -0.18 -2.00
CA GLU A 72 -11.22 0.63 -3.07
C GLU A 72 -10.18 0.71 -4.18
N VAL A 73 -10.51 0.20 -5.38
CA VAL A 73 -9.60 0.19 -6.51
C VAL A 73 -9.87 1.44 -7.35
N VAL A 74 -8.86 2.31 -7.44
CA VAL A 74 -8.95 3.54 -8.22
C VAL A 74 -8.12 3.42 -9.51
N ARG A 75 -8.49 4.20 -10.52
CA ARG A 75 -7.77 4.25 -11.80
C ARG A 75 -7.25 5.66 -12.00
N PRO A 76 -5.96 5.92 -11.71
CA PRO A 76 -5.41 7.26 -11.79
C PRO A 76 -5.55 7.85 -13.19
N ALA A 77 -5.98 9.11 -13.25
CA ALA A 77 -6.14 9.85 -14.50
C ALA A 77 -4.85 10.59 -14.90
N VAL A 78 -3.97 10.85 -13.91
CA VAL A 78 -2.73 11.59 -14.14
C VAL A 78 -1.52 10.70 -13.99
N SER A 79 -0.44 11.06 -14.64
CA SER A 79 0.86 10.40 -14.52
C SER A 79 1.79 11.29 -13.70
N ILE A 80 2.47 10.70 -12.72
CA ILE A 80 3.41 11.39 -11.86
C ILE A 80 4.81 10.84 -12.10
N ASP A 81 5.78 11.73 -12.27
CA ASP A 81 7.19 11.39 -12.45
C ASP A 81 7.99 12.27 -11.51
N LEU A 82 7.94 11.94 -10.21
CA LEU A 82 8.53 12.75 -9.16
C LEU A 82 9.73 12.09 -8.51
N VAL A 83 9.66 10.79 -8.24
CA VAL A 83 10.71 10.05 -7.54
C VAL A 83 11.49 9.19 -8.52
N ALA A 84 12.73 8.85 -8.15
CA ALA A 84 13.63 8.11 -9.04
C ALA A 84 13.18 6.66 -9.27
N ASP A 85 12.60 6.04 -8.25
CA ASP A 85 12.07 4.68 -8.38
C ASP A 85 10.71 4.74 -9.06
N GLU A 86 10.64 4.29 -10.31
CA GLU A 86 9.44 4.39 -11.15
C GLU A 86 8.18 3.73 -10.52
N PRO A 87 8.26 2.55 -9.91
CA PRO A 87 7.09 1.96 -9.25
C PRO A 87 6.53 2.83 -8.11
N ASP A 88 7.38 3.60 -7.42
CA ASP A 88 6.94 4.48 -6.33
C ASP A 88 6.08 5.63 -6.86
N ASN A 89 6.29 6.05 -8.12
CA ASN A 89 5.43 7.04 -8.76
C ASN A 89 4.00 6.52 -8.91
N ARG A 90 3.83 5.22 -9.11
CA ARG A 90 2.48 4.61 -9.17
C ARG A 90 1.78 4.67 -7.82
N VAL A 91 2.54 4.59 -6.71
CA VAL A 91 2.00 4.76 -5.36
C VAL A 91 1.45 6.17 -5.19
N LEU A 92 2.19 7.18 -5.63
CA LEU A 92 1.77 8.58 -5.56
C LEU A 92 0.51 8.83 -6.38
N GLU A 93 0.46 8.32 -7.60
CA GLU A 93 -0.72 8.45 -8.48
C GLU A 93 -1.97 7.86 -7.82
N CYS A 94 -1.83 6.69 -7.23
CA CYS A 94 -2.93 6.01 -6.54
C CYS A 94 -3.42 6.85 -5.35
N ALA A 95 -2.50 7.38 -4.57
CA ALA A 95 -2.83 8.18 -3.39
C ALA A 95 -3.55 9.47 -3.75
N VAL A 96 -3.11 10.15 -4.80
CA VAL A 96 -3.75 11.38 -5.28
C VAL A 96 -5.15 11.07 -5.80
N GLU A 97 -5.29 10.08 -6.68
CA GLU A 97 -6.59 9.73 -7.27
C GLU A 97 -7.57 9.27 -6.21
N GLY A 98 -7.12 8.50 -5.24
CA GLY A 98 -7.97 7.94 -4.19
C GLY A 98 -8.26 8.88 -3.04
N GLY A 99 -7.70 10.09 -3.05
CA GLY A 99 -7.87 11.04 -1.94
C GLY A 99 -7.33 10.46 -0.63
N ALA A 100 -6.17 9.82 -0.67
CA ALA A 100 -5.59 9.19 0.51
C ALA A 100 -5.12 10.23 1.52
N ASP A 101 -5.18 9.87 2.80
CA ASP A 101 -4.65 10.69 3.89
C ASP A 101 -3.19 10.37 4.15
N VAL A 102 -2.81 9.10 3.90
CA VAL A 102 -1.49 8.61 4.26
C VAL A 102 -1.03 7.52 3.31
N ILE A 103 0.27 7.52 3.00
CA ILE A 103 0.97 6.44 2.32
C ILE A 103 1.84 5.75 3.36
N ILE A 104 1.76 4.42 3.43
CA ILE A 104 2.57 3.63 4.33
C ILE A 104 3.65 2.92 3.52
N SER A 105 4.92 3.18 3.82
CA SER A 105 6.06 2.66 3.07
C SER A 105 7.28 2.52 3.97
N GLY A 106 8.19 1.65 3.58
CA GLY A 106 9.53 1.55 4.16
C GLY A 106 10.60 2.05 3.20
N ASP A 107 10.23 2.52 2.01
CA ASP A 107 11.16 2.96 0.97
C ASP A 107 11.56 4.40 1.16
N HIS A 108 12.87 4.68 1.14
CA HIS A 108 13.37 6.04 1.36
C HIS A 108 12.94 7.01 0.26
N HIS A 109 12.75 6.56 -0.98
CA HIS A 109 12.30 7.44 -2.06
C HIS A 109 10.94 8.08 -1.74
N LEU A 110 10.05 7.36 -1.06
CA LEU A 110 8.77 7.89 -0.63
C LEU A 110 8.87 8.58 0.72
N LEU A 111 9.58 7.96 1.68
CA LEU A 111 9.70 8.51 3.04
C LEU A 111 10.40 9.87 3.05
N ASP A 112 11.38 10.08 2.17
CA ASP A 112 12.10 11.35 2.08
C ASP A 112 11.18 12.51 1.66
N LEU A 113 10.05 12.23 1.01
CA LEU A 113 9.07 13.26 0.69
C LEU A 113 8.40 13.84 1.93
N VAL A 114 8.32 13.06 3.01
CA VAL A 114 7.60 13.39 4.26
C VAL A 114 6.10 13.57 4.00
N SER A 115 5.73 14.39 3.05
CA SER A 115 4.36 14.54 2.57
C SER A 115 4.33 14.94 1.10
N TYR A 116 3.20 14.68 0.45
CA TYR A 116 2.99 15.06 -0.94
C TYR A 116 1.53 15.47 -1.12
N GLN A 117 1.32 16.73 -1.49
CA GLN A 117 -0.03 17.29 -1.67
C GLN A 117 -0.95 17.03 -0.47
N GLY A 118 -0.42 17.19 0.74
CA GLY A 118 -1.18 16.95 1.97
C GLY A 118 -1.28 15.49 2.40
N ILE A 119 -0.74 14.56 1.62
CA ILE A 119 -0.73 13.14 1.94
C ILE A 119 0.57 12.84 2.70
N ARG A 120 0.47 12.36 3.94
CA ARG A 120 1.65 12.04 4.74
C ARG A 120 2.24 10.69 4.30
N VAL A 121 3.57 10.58 4.37
CA VAL A 121 4.26 9.32 4.12
C VAL A 121 4.88 8.86 5.45
N VAL A 122 4.49 7.67 5.91
CA VAL A 122 4.91 7.14 7.21
C VAL A 122 5.32 5.68 7.11
N ARG A 123 6.06 5.22 8.11
CA ARG A 123 6.38 3.79 8.26
C ARG A 123 5.21 3.05 8.92
N VAL A 124 5.19 1.74 8.76
CA VAL A 124 4.17 0.87 9.39
C VAL A 124 4.09 1.11 10.88
N ALA A 125 5.23 1.10 11.59
CA ALA A 125 5.27 1.29 13.03
C ALA A 125 4.68 2.64 13.44
N GLU A 126 5.04 3.69 12.73
CA GLU A 126 4.54 5.04 12.98
C GLU A 126 3.02 5.12 12.81
N PHE A 127 2.50 4.51 11.77
CA PHE A 127 1.05 4.47 11.52
C PHE A 127 0.31 3.75 12.65
N LEU A 128 0.82 2.61 13.07
CA LEU A 128 0.18 1.82 14.14
C LEU A 128 0.24 2.53 15.50
N GLU A 129 1.33 3.22 15.79
CA GLU A 129 1.47 4.01 17.02
C GLU A 129 0.48 5.17 17.07
N ALA A 130 0.32 5.89 15.96
CA ALA A 130 -0.63 7.00 15.88
C ALA A 130 -2.06 6.51 16.11
N GLY A 131 -2.44 5.36 15.53
CA GLY A 131 -3.74 4.75 15.73
C GLY A 131 -3.97 4.31 17.17
N SER A 132 -2.91 3.86 17.84
CA SER A 132 -2.98 3.43 19.25
C SER A 132 -3.11 4.59 20.22
N ALA A 133 -2.68 5.79 19.83
CA ALA A 133 -2.74 6.98 20.68
C ALA A 133 -4.16 7.57 20.76
N ASP A 134 -5.02 7.18 19.85
CA ASP A 134 -6.42 7.62 19.83
C ASP A 134 -7.30 6.68 20.69
#